data_e47a78acf6a1c46f0e2f25eedf95ae8c
#
_entry.id   e47a78acf6a1c46f0e2f25eedf95ae8c
#
_cell.length_a   1.000
_cell.length_b   1.000
_cell.length_c   1.000
_cell.angle_alpha   90.00
_cell.angle_beta   90.00
_cell.angle_gamma   90.00
#
_symmetry.space_group_name_H-M   'P 1'
#
loop_
_entity.id
_entity.type
_entity.pdbx_description
1 polymer ?
#
loop_
_entity_poly.entity_id
_entity_poly.type
_entity_poly.pdbx_seq_one_letter_code
_entity_poly.pdbx_strand_id
1 'polypeptide(L)'
;MTKIIQTAGRDFLGDFAPQFAHFNDDILFGENWNNQDIDLKTRSIITVVALMSSGITDQSLVYHLENAKKNGVSQKEISAIITHIAFYAGWPKAWAVFNLAKEIWKIDAADESSKEGYQASILFPIGQENTAYNNYFIGQSYLAPIANEGFPIYNVTFEPGCRNHWHTHTAEKGGGQMLICVGGVGYYQEYGKQAIKLFPGDTVTIPSNVKHWHGSSKDSWFS
;
A
#
# COMPACT_ATOMS: atom_id res chain seq x y z
N MET A 1 9.34 3.21 18.78
CA MET A 1 8.17 2.36 18.46
C MET A 1 7.20 2.37 19.63
N THR A 2 5.89 2.40 19.38
CA THR A 2 4.88 2.34 20.45
C THR A 2 4.87 0.92 21.03
N LYS A 3 4.97 0.81 22.36
CA LYS A 3 4.94 -0.47 23.06
C LYS A 3 3.57 -1.13 22.89
N ILE A 4 3.55 -2.42 22.56
CA ILE A 4 2.31 -3.21 22.52
C ILE A 4 1.88 -3.45 23.97
N ILE A 5 0.62 -3.14 24.24
CA ILE A 5 -0.06 -3.40 25.50
C ILE A 5 -1.28 -4.24 25.18
N GLN A 6 -1.45 -5.35 25.86
CA GLN A 6 -2.61 -6.24 25.72
C GLN A 6 -3.22 -6.48 27.10
N THR A 7 -4.54 -6.48 27.18
CA THR A 7 -5.30 -6.71 28.43
C THR A 7 -6.35 -7.81 28.27
N ALA A 8 -6.47 -8.38 27.05
CA ALA A 8 -7.51 -9.36 26.74
C ALA A 8 -7.50 -10.58 27.69
N GLY A 9 -6.32 -11.02 28.14
CA GLY A 9 -6.23 -12.11 29.10
C GLY A 9 -6.92 -11.75 30.42
N ARG A 10 -6.66 -10.57 30.96
CA ARG A 10 -7.30 -10.08 32.20
C ARG A 10 -8.76 -9.81 32.01
N ASP A 11 -9.14 -9.19 30.89
CA ASP A 11 -10.51 -8.77 30.63
C ASP A 11 -11.47 -9.97 30.47
N PHE A 12 -11.00 -11.06 29.86
CA PHE A 12 -11.83 -12.23 29.57
C PHE A 12 -11.67 -13.37 30.56
N LEU A 13 -10.46 -13.56 31.13
CA LEU A 13 -10.09 -14.74 31.92
C LEU A 13 -9.50 -14.41 33.28
N GLY A 14 -9.36 -13.13 33.64
CA GLY A 14 -8.63 -12.69 34.82
C GLY A 14 -9.06 -13.39 36.12
N ASP A 15 -10.36 -13.49 36.35
CA ASP A 15 -10.89 -14.16 37.56
C ASP A 15 -10.91 -15.68 37.46
N PHE A 16 -11.00 -16.21 36.24
CA PHE A 16 -11.07 -17.65 36.01
C PHE A 16 -9.67 -18.30 35.90
N ALA A 17 -8.74 -17.62 35.21
CA ALA A 17 -7.40 -18.13 34.93
C ALA A 17 -6.34 -17.01 35.07
N PRO A 18 -6.10 -16.48 36.29
CA PRO A 18 -5.24 -15.29 36.48
C PRO A 18 -3.80 -15.52 36.04
N GLN A 19 -3.25 -16.72 36.21
CA GLN A 19 -1.90 -17.06 35.75
C GLN A 19 -1.79 -17.06 34.22
N PHE A 20 -2.81 -17.60 33.53
CA PHE A 20 -2.85 -17.58 32.08
C PHE A 20 -2.98 -16.14 31.56
N ALA A 21 -3.85 -15.33 32.19
CA ALA A 21 -3.99 -13.91 31.86
C ALA A 21 -2.68 -13.14 31.99
N HIS A 22 -1.93 -13.37 33.08
CA HIS A 22 -0.60 -12.80 33.28
C HIS A 22 0.37 -13.22 32.17
N PHE A 23 0.44 -14.51 31.84
CA PHE A 23 1.34 -14.99 30.79
C PHE A 23 0.97 -14.41 29.41
N ASN A 24 -0.33 -14.32 29.10
CA ASN A 24 -0.80 -13.71 27.87
C ASN A 24 -0.44 -12.22 27.78
N ASP A 25 -0.85 -11.45 28.78
CA ASP A 25 -0.80 -9.99 28.69
C ASP A 25 0.60 -9.44 28.97
N ASP A 26 1.28 -9.95 30.01
CA ASP A 26 2.55 -9.39 30.44
C ASP A 26 3.75 -10.05 29.76
N ILE A 27 3.76 -11.37 29.63
CA ILE A 27 4.92 -12.09 29.10
C ILE A 27 4.83 -12.18 27.58
N LEU A 28 3.74 -12.75 27.04
CA LEU A 28 3.63 -12.91 25.58
C LEU A 28 3.60 -11.55 24.88
N PHE A 29 2.61 -10.71 25.19
CA PHE A 29 2.46 -9.43 24.51
C PHE A 29 3.31 -8.33 25.13
N GLY A 30 3.46 -8.30 26.45
CA GLY A 30 4.20 -7.27 27.17
C GLY A 30 5.72 -7.34 27.01
N GLU A 31 6.28 -8.55 26.94
CA GLU A 31 7.72 -8.78 26.80
C GLU A 31 8.08 -9.33 25.42
N ASN A 32 7.59 -10.52 25.04
CA ASN A 32 8.03 -11.20 23.82
C ASN A 32 7.66 -10.43 22.55
N TRP A 33 6.44 -9.92 22.42
CA TRP A 33 6.04 -9.12 21.25
C TRP A 33 6.72 -7.75 21.19
N ASN A 34 7.25 -7.24 22.29
CA ASN A 34 8.02 -6.01 22.37
C ASN A 34 9.53 -6.20 22.26
N ASN A 35 10.02 -7.44 22.19
CA ASN A 35 11.42 -7.74 21.94
C ASN A 35 11.83 -7.30 20.53
N GLN A 36 12.96 -6.59 20.41
CA GLN A 36 13.41 -5.95 19.17
C GLN A 36 14.33 -6.82 18.30
N ASP A 37 14.59 -8.08 18.68
CA ASP A 37 15.48 -8.98 17.92
C ASP A 37 14.89 -9.34 16.55
N ILE A 38 13.55 -9.34 16.43
CA ILE A 38 12.82 -9.41 15.15
C ILE A 38 11.74 -8.34 15.13
N ASP A 39 11.53 -7.74 13.96
CA ASP A 39 10.53 -6.68 13.79
C ASP A 39 9.09 -7.22 13.88
N LEU A 40 8.13 -6.31 14.10
CA LEU A 40 6.71 -6.66 14.27
C LEU A 40 6.08 -7.31 13.03
N LYS A 41 6.52 -6.92 11.84
CA LYS A 41 6.03 -7.50 10.59
C LYS A 41 6.46 -8.96 10.49
N THR A 42 7.74 -9.24 10.70
CA THR A 42 8.31 -10.60 10.70
C THR A 42 7.65 -11.46 11.78
N ARG A 43 7.47 -10.92 12.99
CA ARG A 43 6.81 -11.62 14.11
C ARG A 43 5.38 -11.99 13.76
N SER A 44 4.62 -11.09 13.15
CA SER A 44 3.26 -11.36 12.67
C SER A 44 3.21 -12.47 11.62
N ILE A 45 4.14 -12.44 10.66
CA ILE A 45 4.25 -13.50 9.62
C ILE A 45 4.52 -14.85 10.28
N ILE A 46 5.49 -14.94 11.18
CA ILE A 46 5.83 -16.18 11.90
C ILE A 46 4.61 -16.71 12.65
N THR A 47 3.85 -15.85 13.32
CA THR A 47 2.65 -16.24 14.07
C THR A 47 1.55 -16.77 13.15
N VAL A 48 1.27 -16.09 12.04
CA VAL A 48 0.28 -16.55 11.04
C VAL A 48 0.70 -17.91 10.46
N VAL A 49 1.97 -18.08 10.11
CA VAL A 49 2.52 -19.34 9.60
C VAL A 49 2.38 -20.48 10.62
N ALA A 50 2.72 -20.21 11.90
CA ALA A 50 2.60 -21.19 12.97
C ALA A 50 1.15 -21.64 13.18
N LEU A 51 0.19 -20.71 13.23
CA LEU A 51 -1.24 -21.01 13.41
C LEU A 51 -1.79 -21.80 12.22
N MET A 52 -1.54 -21.34 10.98
CA MET A 52 -1.93 -22.05 9.77
C MET A 52 -1.38 -23.48 9.76
N SER A 53 -0.09 -23.67 10.06
CA SER A 53 0.56 -24.97 10.06
C SER A 53 -0.03 -25.91 11.12
N SER A 54 -0.41 -25.37 12.28
CA SER A 54 -1.10 -26.08 13.34
C SER A 54 -2.58 -26.38 13.05
N GLY A 55 -3.14 -25.85 11.97
CA GLY A 55 -4.54 -26.05 11.59
C GLY A 55 -5.52 -25.14 12.34
N ILE A 56 -5.04 -24.09 13.00
CA ILE A 56 -5.87 -23.07 13.64
C ILE A 56 -6.31 -22.09 12.56
N THR A 57 -7.61 -22.15 12.19
CA THR A 57 -8.20 -21.37 11.10
C THR A 57 -9.51 -20.70 11.53
N ASP A 58 -9.64 -20.46 12.82
CA ASP A 58 -10.78 -19.80 13.48
C ASP A 58 -10.53 -18.31 13.76
N GLN A 59 -11.30 -17.73 14.65
CA GLN A 59 -11.20 -16.33 15.03
C GLN A 59 -9.82 -15.93 15.60
N SER A 60 -9.08 -16.88 16.17
CA SER A 60 -7.72 -16.60 16.66
C SER A 60 -6.77 -16.25 15.51
N LEU A 61 -6.91 -16.92 14.37
CA LEU A 61 -6.13 -16.58 13.17
C LEU A 61 -6.55 -15.25 12.56
N VAL A 62 -7.85 -14.92 12.57
CA VAL A 62 -8.35 -13.61 12.08
C VAL A 62 -7.65 -12.46 12.79
N TYR A 63 -7.59 -12.49 14.12
CA TYR A 63 -6.87 -11.50 14.93
C TYR A 63 -5.40 -11.33 14.48
N HIS A 64 -4.70 -12.44 14.23
CA HIS A 64 -3.30 -12.40 13.82
C HIS A 64 -3.10 -11.96 12.37
N LEU A 65 -4.04 -12.25 11.47
CA LEU A 65 -4.05 -11.72 10.11
C LEU A 65 -4.28 -10.20 10.09
N GLU A 66 -5.22 -9.70 10.89
CA GLU A 66 -5.46 -8.26 11.06
C GLU A 66 -4.21 -7.54 11.61
N ASN A 67 -3.56 -8.13 12.61
CA ASN A 67 -2.28 -7.60 13.14
C ASN A 67 -1.18 -7.64 12.07
N ALA A 68 -1.10 -8.68 11.26
CA ALA A 68 -0.13 -8.75 10.17
C ALA A 68 -0.35 -7.61 9.16
N LYS A 69 -1.59 -7.35 8.75
CA LYS A 69 -1.95 -6.20 7.91
C LYS A 69 -1.55 -4.88 8.57
N LYS A 70 -1.92 -4.66 9.84
CA LYS A 70 -1.55 -3.46 10.63
C LYS A 70 -0.05 -3.26 10.74
N ASN A 71 0.72 -4.33 10.82
CA ASN A 71 2.18 -4.31 10.92
C ASN A 71 2.88 -4.27 9.55
N GLY A 72 2.13 -3.97 8.46
CA GLY A 72 2.67 -3.68 7.15
C GLY A 72 2.87 -4.91 6.23
N VAL A 73 2.21 -6.03 6.52
CA VAL A 73 2.15 -7.14 5.56
C VAL A 73 1.15 -6.80 4.46
N SER A 74 1.65 -6.68 3.23
CA SER A 74 0.82 -6.37 2.06
C SER A 74 0.00 -7.58 1.60
N GLN A 75 -1.04 -7.34 0.80
CA GLN A 75 -1.83 -8.40 0.16
C GLN A 75 -0.94 -9.33 -0.69
N LYS A 76 0.02 -8.78 -1.41
CA LYS A 76 0.97 -9.55 -2.23
C LYS A 76 1.83 -10.48 -1.38
N GLU A 77 2.33 -9.97 -0.25
CA GLU A 77 3.16 -10.75 0.66
C GLU A 77 2.37 -11.87 1.34
N ILE A 78 1.19 -11.56 1.91
CA ILE A 78 0.39 -12.60 2.59
C ILE A 78 -0.06 -13.69 1.61
N SER A 79 -0.40 -13.33 0.37
CA SER A 79 -0.72 -14.30 -0.67
C SER A 79 0.45 -15.20 -0.99
N ALA A 80 1.65 -14.66 -1.15
CA ALA A 80 2.86 -15.42 -1.40
C ALA A 80 3.23 -16.34 -0.22
N ILE A 81 3.08 -15.85 1.03
CA ILE A 81 3.34 -16.62 2.26
C ILE A 81 2.40 -17.81 2.36
N ILE A 82 1.07 -17.60 2.23
CA ILE A 82 0.09 -18.67 2.31
C ILE A 82 0.34 -19.70 1.19
N THR A 83 0.61 -19.25 -0.03
CA THR A 83 0.93 -20.13 -1.16
C THR A 83 2.17 -20.96 -0.88
N HIS A 84 3.24 -20.36 -0.37
CA HIS A 84 4.45 -21.09 -0.02
C HIS A 84 4.19 -22.14 1.05
N ILE A 85 3.52 -21.76 2.12
CA ILE A 85 3.22 -22.67 3.25
C ILE A 85 2.24 -23.80 2.85
N ALA A 86 1.41 -23.62 1.81
CA ALA A 86 0.54 -24.67 1.31
C ALA A 86 1.29 -25.95 0.93
N PHE A 87 2.53 -25.84 0.42
CA PHE A 87 3.38 -26.99 0.07
C PHE A 87 3.89 -27.75 1.29
N TYR A 88 3.96 -27.13 2.46
CA TYR A 88 4.48 -27.72 3.69
C TYR A 88 3.37 -28.11 4.67
N ALA A 89 2.29 -27.33 4.75
CA ALA A 89 1.21 -27.53 5.70
C ALA A 89 -0.08 -28.11 5.09
N GLY A 90 -0.17 -28.13 3.75
CA GLY A 90 -1.28 -28.72 3.00
C GLY A 90 -2.29 -27.70 2.47
N TRP A 91 -2.81 -27.98 1.28
CA TRP A 91 -3.74 -27.12 0.53
C TRP A 91 -5.06 -26.80 1.26
N PRO A 92 -5.72 -27.74 1.97
CA PRO A 92 -6.96 -27.42 2.67
C PRO A 92 -6.80 -26.32 3.70
N LYS A 93 -5.68 -26.28 4.43
CA LYS A 93 -5.36 -25.21 5.39
C LYS A 93 -5.14 -23.87 4.67
N ALA A 94 -4.42 -23.90 3.54
CA ALA A 94 -4.21 -22.70 2.74
C ALA A 94 -5.52 -22.11 2.23
N TRP A 95 -6.45 -22.93 1.74
CA TRP A 95 -7.77 -22.48 1.31
C TRP A 95 -8.55 -21.81 2.46
N ALA A 96 -8.54 -22.41 3.65
CA ALA A 96 -9.20 -21.83 4.82
C ALA A 96 -8.59 -20.46 5.17
N VAL A 97 -7.26 -20.35 5.19
CA VAL A 97 -6.57 -19.09 5.49
C VAL A 97 -6.77 -18.05 4.39
N PHE A 98 -6.77 -18.43 3.10
CA PHE A 98 -7.09 -17.51 2.00
C PHE A 98 -8.49 -16.93 2.11
N ASN A 99 -9.48 -17.72 2.52
CA ASN A 99 -10.84 -17.21 2.72
C ASN A 99 -10.88 -16.12 3.79
N LEU A 100 -10.15 -16.28 4.89
CA LEU A 100 -10.03 -15.25 5.94
C LEU A 100 -9.21 -14.05 5.45
N ALA A 101 -8.04 -14.30 4.89
CA ALA A 101 -7.15 -13.25 4.40
C ALA A 101 -7.82 -12.38 3.34
N LYS A 102 -8.58 -12.98 2.41
CA LYS A 102 -9.32 -12.24 1.38
C LYS A 102 -10.27 -11.20 1.97
N GLU A 103 -10.96 -11.53 3.06
CA GLU A 103 -11.87 -10.58 3.72
C GLU A 103 -11.09 -9.45 4.43
N ILE A 104 -9.97 -9.79 5.07
CA ILE A 104 -9.13 -8.82 5.81
C ILE A 104 -8.38 -7.88 4.87
N TRP A 105 -7.83 -8.39 3.78
CA TRP A 105 -7.16 -7.59 2.74
C TRP A 105 -8.10 -7.16 1.63
N LYS A 106 -9.42 -7.34 1.80
CA LYS A 106 -10.37 -6.60 0.97
C LYS A 106 -10.02 -5.13 1.11
N ILE A 107 -9.45 -4.60 0.06
CA ILE A 107 -9.49 -3.19 -0.16
C ILE A 107 -10.96 -2.97 -0.50
N ASP A 108 -11.69 -2.19 0.28
CA ASP A 108 -13.00 -1.77 -0.13
C ASP A 108 -12.84 -1.17 -1.53
N ALA A 109 -13.43 -1.80 -2.55
CA ALA A 109 -13.39 -1.28 -3.91
C ALA A 109 -14.01 0.14 -3.98
N ALA A 110 -14.79 0.52 -2.95
CA ALA A 110 -15.23 1.86 -2.67
C ALA A 110 -14.11 2.77 -2.15
N ASP A 111 -13.12 2.23 -1.44
CA ASP A 111 -12.04 3.01 -0.83
C ASP A 111 -10.92 3.32 -1.83
N GLU A 112 -10.57 2.41 -2.74
CA GLU A 112 -9.58 2.72 -3.79
C GLU A 112 -10.07 3.77 -4.80
N SER A 113 -11.38 3.92 -4.94
CA SER A 113 -11.96 4.99 -5.77
C SER A 113 -12.01 6.33 -5.04
N SER A 114 -11.92 6.34 -3.71
CA SER A 114 -11.86 7.55 -2.90
C SER A 114 -10.44 8.11 -2.84
N LYS A 115 -10.32 9.42 -2.59
CA LYS A 115 -9.04 10.10 -2.39
C LYS A 115 -8.29 9.53 -1.18
N GLU A 116 -9.00 9.27 -0.10
CA GLU A 116 -8.47 8.73 1.16
C GLU A 116 -7.94 7.32 0.98
N GLY A 117 -8.69 6.45 0.29
CA GLY A 117 -8.26 5.09 -0.01
C GLY A 117 -7.04 5.06 -0.93
N TYR A 118 -7.02 5.90 -1.96
CA TYR A 118 -5.86 6.02 -2.83
C TYR A 118 -4.64 6.58 -2.08
N GLN A 119 -4.81 7.60 -1.21
CA GLN A 119 -3.73 8.11 -0.37
C GLN A 119 -3.12 7.02 0.53
N ALA A 120 -3.94 6.13 1.06
CA ALA A 120 -3.46 5.02 1.90
C ALA A 120 -2.68 3.96 1.11
N SER A 121 -2.86 3.89 -0.21
CA SER A 121 -2.21 2.91 -1.10
C SER A 121 -0.87 3.37 -1.69
N ILE A 122 -0.55 4.66 -1.61
CA ILE A 122 0.66 5.24 -2.21
C ILE A 122 1.67 5.73 -1.16
N LEU A 123 2.96 5.73 -1.55
CA LEU A 123 4.06 6.12 -0.66
C LEU A 123 4.10 7.62 -0.39
N PHE A 124 3.87 8.45 -1.43
CA PHE A 124 3.96 9.90 -1.34
C PHE A 124 2.60 10.54 -1.12
N PRO A 125 2.52 11.70 -0.44
CA PRO A 125 1.25 12.38 -0.23
C PRO A 125 0.61 12.82 -1.56
N ILE A 126 -0.72 12.75 -1.65
CA ILE A 126 -1.50 13.32 -2.76
C ILE A 126 -1.29 14.85 -2.83
N GLY A 127 -1.21 15.49 -1.69
CA GLY A 127 -1.01 16.93 -1.60
C GLY A 127 -2.30 17.75 -1.69
N GLN A 128 -2.12 19.03 -2.02
CA GLN A 128 -3.22 20.00 -2.15
C GLN A 128 -3.77 20.02 -3.58
N GLU A 129 -4.99 20.51 -3.76
CA GLU A 129 -5.56 20.76 -5.08
C GLU A 129 -4.62 21.64 -5.92
N ASN A 130 -4.38 21.21 -7.14
CA ASN A 130 -3.44 21.86 -8.06
C ASN A 130 -4.08 23.09 -8.73
N THR A 131 -4.50 24.06 -7.92
CA THR A 131 -5.21 25.25 -8.38
C THR A 131 -4.36 26.18 -9.25
N ALA A 132 -3.06 26.28 -8.97
CA ALA A 132 -2.15 27.15 -9.69
C ALA A 132 -1.95 26.75 -11.18
N TYR A 133 -2.10 25.47 -11.48
CA TYR A 133 -1.91 24.93 -12.83
C TYR A 133 -3.19 24.33 -13.42
N ASN A 134 -4.34 24.59 -12.82
CA ASN A 134 -5.63 23.98 -13.20
C ASN A 134 -5.96 24.13 -14.70
N ASN A 135 -5.60 25.26 -15.30
CA ASN A 135 -5.80 25.54 -16.73
C ASN A 135 -5.02 24.58 -17.68
N TYR A 136 -4.05 23.85 -17.16
CA TYR A 136 -3.26 22.88 -17.93
C TYR A 136 -3.80 21.45 -17.83
N PHE A 137 -4.90 21.23 -17.08
CA PHE A 137 -5.47 19.91 -16.82
C PHE A 137 -6.94 19.85 -17.27
N ILE A 138 -7.36 18.63 -17.60
CA ILE A 138 -8.77 18.25 -17.76
C ILE A 138 -9.08 17.33 -16.59
N GLY A 139 -10.02 17.72 -15.72
CA GLY A 139 -10.33 17.01 -14.48
C GLY A 139 -9.51 17.50 -13.29
N GLN A 140 -9.69 16.87 -12.14
CA GLN A 140 -9.06 17.27 -10.88
C GLN A 140 -7.68 16.64 -10.72
N SER A 141 -6.70 17.47 -10.35
CA SER A 141 -5.35 17.03 -10.00
C SER A 141 -4.88 17.65 -8.70
N TYR A 142 -3.88 17.02 -8.11
CA TYR A 142 -3.27 17.43 -6.84
C TYR A 142 -1.76 17.51 -6.99
N LEU A 143 -1.11 18.30 -6.14
CA LEU A 143 0.32 18.52 -6.17
C LEU A 143 0.91 18.48 -4.75
N ALA A 144 1.91 17.65 -4.57
CA ALA A 144 2.71 17.60 -3.35
C ALA A 144 4.20 17.78 -3.68
N PRO A 145 4.90 18.75 -3.09
CA PRO A 145 6.34 18.83 -3.22
C PRO A 145 7.00 17.69 -2.43
N ILE A 146 7.94 16.98 -3.08
CA ILE A 146 8.77 15.95 -2.48
C ILE A 146 10.16 16.51 -2.15
N ALA A 147 10.75 17.25 -3.07
CA ALA A 147 12.01 17.97 -2.86
C ALA A 147 11.95 19.34 -3.54
N ASN A 148 12.38 20.38 -2.82
CA ASN A 148 12.37 21.76 -3.29
C ASN A 148 13.77 22.31 -3.52
N GLU A 149 14.81 21.64 -3.01
CA GLU A 149 16.19 22.06 -3.15
C GLU A 149 16.91 21.23 -4.21
N GLY A 150 17.74 21.87 -5.02
CA GLY A 150 18.50 21.25 -6.10
C GLY A 150 17.62 20.87 -7.28
N PHE A 151 17.14 19.65 -7.33
CA PHE A 151 16.25 19.15 -8.37
C PHE A 151 14.81 19.11 -7.83
N PRO A 152 13.89 19.98 -8.27
CA PRO A 152 12.53 19.97 -7.75
C PRO A 152 11.79 18.71 -8.19
N ILE A 153 11.24 17.99 -7.22
CA ILE A 153 10.44 16.77 -7.44
C ILE A 153 9.07 17.00 -6.83
N TYR A 154 8.04 16.64 -7.59
CA TYR A 154 6.65 16.76 -7.17
C TYR A 154 5.93 15.43 -7.38
N ASN A 155 5.09 15.04 -6.41
CA ASN A 155 4.06 14.06 -6.67
C ASN A 155 2.85 14.77 -7.28
N VAL A 156 2.54 14.43 -8.53
CA VAL A 156 1.34 14.92 -9.23
C VAL A 156 0.33 13.79 -9.24
N THR A 157 -0.81 14.00 -8.59
CA THR A 157 -1.87 13.00 -8.51
C THR A 157 -3.05 13.41 -9.36
N PHE A 158 -3.56 12.48 -10.14
CA PHE A 158 -4.67 12.64 -11.06
C PHE A 158 -5.85 11.79 -10.59
N GLU A 159 -7.03 12.39 -10.47
CA GLU A 159 -8.28 11.64 -10.31
C GLU A 159 -8.58 10.77 -11.53
N PRO A 160 -9.42 9.73 -11.40
CA PRO A 160 -9.86 8.93 -12.55
C PRO A 160 -10.33 9.79 -13.72
N GLY A 161 -9.76 9.57 -14.91
CA GLY A 161 -10.04 10.33 -16.11
C GLY A 161 -9.36 11.70 -16.23
N CYS A 162 -8.61 12.13 -15.21
CA CYS A 162 -7.87 13.40 -15.26
C CYS A 162 -6.58 13.27 -16.07
N ARG A 163 -6.27 14.27 -16.87
CA ARG A 163 -5.03 14.35 -17.66
C ARG A 163 -4.59 15.80 -17.88
N ASN A 164 -3.32 16.01 -18.16
CA ASN A 164 -2.90 17.33 -18.65
C ASN A 164 -3.18 17.53 -20.15
N HIS A 165 -3.17 18.77 -20.57
CA HIS A 165 -3.22 19.11 -21.98
C HIS A 165 -1.90 18.74 -22.67
N TRP A 166 -1.95 18.67 -24.01
CA TRP A 166 -0.73 18.59 -24.82
C TRP A 166 0.20 19.78 -24.52
N HIS A 167 1.40 19.48 -24.04
CA HIS A 167 2.38 20.50 -23.65
C HIS A 167 3.80 20.09 -24.04
N THR A 168 4.72 21.03 -23.87
CA THR A 168 6.15 20.86 -24.17
C THR A 168 6.98 21.54 -23.11
N HIS A 169 7.99 20.85 -22.58
CA HIS A 169 9.01 21.45 -21.74
C HIS A 169 10.16 21.93 -22.64
N THR A 170 10.26 23.23 -22.84
CA THR A 170 11.25 23.82 -23.76
C THR A 170 12.58 24.08 -23.06
N ALA A 171 13.68 23.69 -23.70
CA ALA A 171 15.02 24.04 -23.27
C ALA A 171 15.97 24.05 -24.49
N GLU A 172 16.94 24.97 -24.49
CA GLU A 172 17.99 25.02 -25.50
C GLU A 172 19.07 23.95 -25.27
N LYS A 173 19.36 23.64 -24.00
CA LYS A 173 20.35 22.64 -23.61
C LYS A 173 19.87 21.91 -22.33
N GLY A 174 19.90 20.59 -22.33
CA GLY A 174 19.39 19.78 -21.24
C GLY A 174 17.87 19.89 -21.12
N GLY A 175 17.33 19.80 -19.90
CA GLY A 175 15.89 19.91 -19.62
C GLY A 175 15.13 18.61 -19.96
N GLY A 176 13.81 18.75 -20.06
CA GLY A 176 12.88 17.63 -20.21
C GLY A 176 12.15 17.31 -18.91
N GLN A 177 11.56 16.14 -18.86
CA GLN A 177 10.81 15.66 -17.70
C GLN A 177 11.07 14.17 -17.48
N MET A 178 11.10 13.74 -16.24
CA MET A 178 11.05 12.31 -15.88
C MET A 178 9.75 12.04 -15.14
N LEU A 179 9.04 11.03 -15.58
CA LEU A 179 7.88 10.48 -14.88
C LEU A 179 8.28 9.17 -14.20
N ILE A 180 7.88 9.00 -12.96
CA ILE A 180 7.99 7.75 -12.21
C ILE A 180 6.60 7.45 -11.68
N CYS A 181 5.97 6.38 -12.16
CA CYS A 181 4.66 5.97 -11.67
C CYS A 181 4.81 5.37 -10.26
N VAL A 182 4.18 5.97 -9.28
CA VAL A 182 4.25 5.55 -7.87
C VAL A 182 2.93 4.97 -7.36
N GLY A 183 1.84 5.08 -8.14
CA GLY A 183 0.54 4.53 -7.77
C GLY A 183 -0.47 4.57 -8.90
N GLY A 184 -1.44 3.67 -8.84
CA GLY A 184 -2.56 3.59 -9.77
C GLY A 184 -2.19 3.19 -11.19
N VAL A 185 -3.02 3.61 -12.14
CA VAL A 185 -2.86 3.29 -13.57
C VAL A 185 -3.03 4.56 -14.40
N GLY A 186 -2.02 4.89 -15.20
CA GLY A 186 -2.03 6.05 -16.07
C GLY A 186 -1.59 5.76 -17.49
N TYR A 187 -1.47 6.84 -18.25
CA TYR A 187 -1.00 6.84 -19.62
C TYR A 187 -0.03 8.00 -19.86
N TYR A 188 0.91 7.76 -20.73
CA TYR A 188 1.75 8.76 -21.37
C TYR A 188 1.66 8.64 -22.86
N GLN A 189 1.64 9.76 -23.57
CA GLN A 189 1.67 9.78 -25.03
C GLN A 189 2.52 10.94 -25.55
N GLU A 190 3.46 10.60 -26.42
CA GLU A 190 4.18 11.56 -27.26
C GLU A 190 3.35 11.84 -28.53
N TYR A 191 3.38 13.08 -28.98
CA TYR A 191 2.63 13.50 -30.18
C TYR A 191 3.04 12.68 -31.41
N GLY A 192 2.04 12.13 -32.09
CA GLY A 192 2.23 11.25 -33.25
C GLY A 192 2.57 9.79 -32.94
N LYS A 193 2.70 9.41 -31.65
CA LYS A 193 2.94 8.02 -31.23
C LYS A 193 1.72 7.43 -30.50
N GLN A 194 1.71 6.13 -30.32
CA GLN A 194 0.69 5.46 -29.51
C GLN A 194 0.87 5.77 -28.03
N ALA A 195 -0.23 5.88 -27.29
CA ALA A 195 -0.20 6.01 -25.85
C ALA A 195 0.34 4.71 -25.21
N ILE A 196 1.22 4.85 -24.24
CA ILE A 196 1.70 3.75 -23.40
C ILE A 196 1.02 3.79 -22.04
N LYS A 197 0.65 2.63 -21.54
CA LYS A 197 0.06 2.47 -20.21
C LYS A 197 1.15 2.36 -19.17
N LEU A 198 0.97 3.04 -18.03
CA LEU A 198 1.93 3.08 -16.94
C LEU A 198 1.35 2.43 -15.69
N PHE A 199 2.20 1.67 -15.02
CA PHE A 199 1.93 1.00 -13.74
C PHE A 199 2.99 1.40 -12.70
N PRO A 200 2.73 1.21 -11.41
CA PRO A 200 3.72 1.48 -10.37
C PRO A 200 5.07 0.81 -10.63
N GLY A 201 6.14 1.61 -10.63
CA GLY A 201 7.50 1.21 -10.98
C GLY A 201 7.93 1.56 -12.40
N ASP A 202 6.98 1.87 -13.31
CA ASP A 202 7.32 2.32 -14.66
C ASP A 202 7.91 3.73 -14.65
N THR A 203 8.87 3.97 -15.55
CA THR A 203 9.52 5.26 -15.72
C THR A 203 9.51 5.70 -17.18
N VAL A 204 9.35 7.00 -17.41
CA VAL A 204 9.42 7.63 -18.74
C VAL A 204 10.35 8.83 -18.68
N THR A 205 11.42 8.82 -19.47
CA THR A 205 12.25 9.99 -19.68
C THR A 205 11.78 10.73 -20.95
N ILE A 206 11.36 11.97 -20.78
CA ILE A 206 10.82 12.81 -21.85
C ILE A 206 11.87 13.87 -22.16
N PRO A 207 12.51 13.84 -23.34
CA PRO A 207 13.45 14.87 -23.74
C PRO A 207 12.80 16.26 -23.82
N SER A 208 13.61 17.32 -23.67
CA SER A 208 13.15 18.68 -23.93
C SER A 208 12.59 18.80 -25.37
N ASN A 209 11.62 19.71 -25.53
CA ASN A 209 10.97 20.02 -26.80
C ASN A 209 10.07 18.90 -27.37
N VAL A 210 9.87 17.80 -26.64
CA VAL A 210 8.91 16.75 -27.01
C VAL A 210 7.50 17.15 -26.57
N LYS A 211 6.56 17.22 -27.52
CA LYS A 211 5.14 17.47 -27.24
C LYS A 211 4.49 16.19 -26.74
N HIS A 212 3.90 16.24 -25.55
CA HIS A 212 3.33 15.07 -24.89
C HIS A 212 2.16 15.42 -23.96
N TRP A 213 1.49 14.39 -23.46
CA TRP A 213 0.56 14.47 -22.33
C TRP A 213 0.69 13.19 -21.48
N HIS A 214 0.29 13.29 -20.21
CA HIS A 214 0.13 12.15 -19.30
C HIS A 214 -1.07 12.39 -18.38
N GLY A 215 -1.56 11.30 -17.74
CA GLY A 215 -2.69 11.36 -16.83
C GLY A 215 -3.20 9.97 -16.47
N SER A 216 -4.25 9.94 -15.67
CA SER A 216 -4.88 8.73 -15.17
C SER A 216 -5.63 7.95 -16.25
N SER A 217 -5.88 6.66 -16.00
CA SER A 217 -6.89 5.92 -16.74
C SER A 217 -8.30 6.38 -16.34
N LYS A 218 -9.31 5.97 -17.13
CA LYS A 218 -10.70 6.34 -16.89
C LYS A 218 -11.21 5.93 -15.50
N ASP A 219 -10.75 4.79 -14.99
CA ASP A 219 -11.30 4.11 -13.82
C ASP A 219 -10.26 3.96 -12.68
N SER A 220 -9.14 4.66 -12.75
CA SER A 220 -8.08 4.57 -11.72
C SER A 220 -7.45 5.92 -11.45
N TRP A 221 -7.15 6.20 -10.21
CA TRP A 221 -6.18 7.21 -9.81
C TRP A 221 -4.81 6.93 -10.44
N PHE A 222 -3.97 7.96 -10.49
CA PHE A 222 -2.60 7.86 -11.00
C PHE A 222 -1.71 8.91 -10.32
N SER A 223 -0.56 8.51 -9.90
CA SER A 223 0.47 9.40 -9.36
C SER A 223 1.83 9.07 -9.92
#